data_eeded12b618f8598246533a701b7b97e
#
_entry.id   eeded12b618f8598246533a701b7b97e
#
_cell.length_a   1.000
_cell.length_b   1.000
_cell.length_c   1.000
_cell.angle_alpha   90.00
_cell.angle_beta   90.00
_cell.angle_gamma   90.00
#
_symmetry.space_group_name_H-M   'P 1'
#
loop_
_entity.id
_entity.type
_entity.pdbx_description
1 polymer ?
#
loop_
_entity_poly.entity_id
_entity_poly.type
_entity_poly.pdbx_seq_one_letter_code
_entity_poly.pdbx_strand_id
1 'polypeptide(L)'
;MKPAKIFQQYIWIVNTLRQYKKLSLEQLNVLWVKDEVIGGEVLNRKSFLRHKDAILNMFGIIIECDLEHGYKYFISNPEVINDDTIEGWMLSTLTVNAILSDSASLRNRILLENVPT
;
A
#
# COMPACT_ATOMS: atom_id res chain seq x y z
N MET A 1 20.15 -0.87 2.76
CA MET A 1 19.28 -0.91 1.58
C MET A 1 18.19 0.11 1.74
N LYS A 2 18.05 0.96 0.75
CA LYS A 2 16.94 1.91 0.78
C LYS A 2 15.63 1.16 0.76
N PRO A 3 14.64 1.53 1.62
CA PRO A 3 13.31 1.04 1.39
C PRO A 3 12.96 1.34 -0.06
N ALA A 4 12.41 0.38 -0.73
CA ALA A 4 12.06 0.58 -2.12
C ALA A 4 11.25 1.87 -2.23
N LYS A 5 11.58 2.69 -3.19
CA LYS A 5 10.85 3.92 -3.47
C LYS A 5 9.36 3.61 -3.64
N ILE A 6 9.07 2.44 -4.20
CA ILE A 6 7.69 2.02 -4.42
C ILE A 6 6.92 1.84 -3.10
N PHE A 7 7.59 1.35 -2.05
CA PHE A 7 6.95 1.24 -0.74
C PHE A 7 6.60 2.61 -0.17
N GLN A 8 7.50 3.57 -0.33
CA GLN A 8 7.23 4.95 0.08
C GLN A 8 6.06 5.53 -0.68
N GLN A 9 5.93 5.20 -1.96
CA GLN A 9 4.79 5.61 -2.78
C GLN A 9 3.48 5.03 -2.25
N TYR A 10 3.49 3.77 -1.84
CA TYR A 10 2.31 3.15 -1.23
C TYR A 10 1.91 3.84 0.06
N ILE A 11 2.88 4.12 0.93
CA ILE A 11 2.62 4.85 2.18
C ILE A 11 2.01 6.21 1.87
N TRP A 12 2.57 6.91 0.90
CA TRP A 12 2.09 8.24 0.51
C TRP A 12 0.64 8.19 0.03
N ILE A 13 0.30 7.23 -0.83
CA ILE A 13 -1.05 7.10 -1.38
C ILE A 13 -2.04 6.83 -0.25
N VAL A 14 -1.75 5.87 0.61
CA VAL A 14 -2.63 5.50 1.72
C VAL A 14 -2.82 6.68 2.67
N ASN A 15 -1.71 7.32 3.05
CA ASN A 15 -1.75 8.46 3.97
C ASN A 15 -2.55 9.62 3.39
N THR A 16 -2.35 9.91 2.12
CA THR A 16 -3.05 11.00 1.44
C THR A 16 -4.55 10.73 1.34
N LEU A 17 -4.94 9.53 0.92
CA LEU A 17 -6.35 9.17 0.85
C LEU A 17 -7.00 9.15 2.23
N ARG A 18 -6.25 8.79 3.25
CA ARG A 18 -6.76 8.83 4.63
C ARG A 18 -7.00 10.26 5.09
N GLN A 19 -6.09 11.15 4.74
CA GLN A 19 -6.15 12.55 5.15
C GLN A 19 -7.28 13.31 4.44
N TYR A 20 -7.38 13.14 3.13
CA TYR A 20 -8.34 13.89 2.31
C TYR A 20 -9.67 13.18 2.10
N LYS A 21 -9.77 11.93 2.51
CA LYS A 21 -10.95 11.07 2.41
C LYS A 21 -11.25 10.60 1.00
N LYS A 22 -11.49 11.51 0.06
CA LYS A 22 -11.76 11.17 -1.35
C LYS A 22 -11.01 12.12 -2.26
N LEU A 23 -10.32 11.56 -3.26
CA LEU A 23 -9.60 12.34 -4.25
C LEU A 23 -9.75 11.69 -5.62
N SER A 24 -10.01 12.49 -6.63
CA SER A 24 -9.86 12.02 -8.01
C SER A 24 -8.38 11.83 -8.31
N LEU A 25 -8.08 11.08 -9.38
CA LEU A 25 -6.69 10.92 -9.78
C LEU A 25 -6.04 12.25 -10.12
N GLU A 26 -6.79 13.18 -10.71
CA GLU A 26 -6.29 14.51 -11.01
C GLU A 26 -5.91 15.28 -9.74
N GLN A 27 -6.78 15.25 -8.74
CA GLN A 27 -6.53 15.90 -7.45
C GLN A 27 -5.34 15.26 -6.75
N LEU A 28 -5.25 13.94 -6.78
CA LEU A 28 -4.14 13.21 -6.19
C LEU A 28 -2.83 13.58 -6.86
N ASN A 29 -2.85 13.74 -8.18
CA ASN A 29 -1.66 14.12 -8.94
C ASN A 29 -1.17 15.53 -8.61
N VAL A 30 -2.07 16.45 -8.31
CA VAL A 30 -1.65 17.80 -7.89
C VAL A 30 -0.74 17.70 -6.65
N LEU A 31 -1.10 16.84 -5.71
CA LEU A 31 -0.31 16.62 -4.50
C LEU A 31 0.93 15.77 -4.77
N TRP A 32 0.79 14.75 -5.59
CA TRP A 32 1.86 13.81 -5.93
C TRP A 32 3.03 14.51 -6.62
N VAL A 33 2.75 15.35 -7.61
CA VAL A 33 3.80 16.03 -8.36
C VAL A 33 4.57 17.02 -7.48
N LYS A 34 3.89 17.61 -6.50
CA LYS A 34 4.52 18.56 -5.57
C LYS A 34 5.49 17.89 -4.60
N ASP A 35 5.34 16.59 -4.38
CA ASP A 35 6.21 15.87 -3.46
C ASP A 35 7.48 15.47 -4.18
N GLU A 36 8.57 16.18 -3.92
CA GLU A 36 9.83 15.98 -4.60
C GLU A 36 10.47 14.62 -4.31
N VAL A 37 10.14 14.05 -3.16
CA VAL A 37 10.72 12.77 -2.75
C VAL A 37 10.01 11.59 -3.39
N ILE A 38 8.68 11.67 -3.46
CA ILE A 38 7.83 10.54 -3.88
C ILE A 38 7.47 10.64 -5.36
N GLY A 39 7.11 11.82 -5.81
CA GLY A 39 6.53 12.02 -7.12
C GLY A 39 7.48 12.67 -8.12
N GLY A 40 7.17 13.90 -8.50
CA GLY A 40 7.91 14.65 -9.51
C GLY A 40 7.32 14.52 -10.89
N GLU A 41 6.85 13.34 -11.24
CA GLU A 41 6.18 13.10 -12.52
C GLU A 41 4.73 12.70 -12.27
N VAL A 42 3.88 12.96 -13.25
CA VAL A 42 2.46 12.61 -13.15
C VAL A 42 2.31 11.10 -13.00
N LEU A 43 1.53 10.69 -12.01
CA LEU A 43 1.16 9.30 -11.82
C LEU A 43 0.01 8.98 -12.76
N ASN A 44 0.28 8.22 -13.83
CA ASN A 44 -0.76 7.89 -14.78
C ASN A 44 -1.72 6.85 -14.19
N ARG A 45 -2.89 6.74 -14.82
CA ARG A 45 -3.95 5.86 -14.33
C ARG A 45 -3.50 4.40 -14.23
N LYS A 46 -2.78 3.93 -15.21
CA LYS A 46 -2.32 2.54 -15.24
C LYS A 46 -1.41 2.23 -14.06
N SER A 47 -0.47 3.12 -13.80
CA SER A 47 0.44 2.98 -12.65
C SER A 47 -0.31 3.07 -11.34
N PHE A 48 -1.25 4.01 -11.24
CA PHE A 48 -2.06 4.17 -10.04
C PHE A 48 -2.87 2.90 -9.75
N LEU A 49 -3.49 2.31 -10.76
CA LEU A 49 -4.27 1.09 -10.57
C LEU A 49 -3.40 -0.09 -10.15
N ARG A 50 -2.16 -0.16 -10.66
CA ARG A 50 -1.20 -1.17 -10.20
C ARG A 50 -0.81 -0.96 -8.74
N HIS A 51 -0.59 0.29 -8.34
CA HIS A 51 -0.30 0.59 -6.94
C HIS A 51 -1.49 0.24 -6.04
N LYS A 52 -2.69 0.56 -6.49
CA LYS A 52 -3.93 0.23 -5.78
C LYS A 52 -4.03 -1.27 -5.53
N ASP A 53 -3.77 -2.08 -6.55
CA ASP A 53 -3.84 -3.54 -6.45
C ASP A 53 -2.72 -4.08 -5.54
N ALA A 54 -1.53 -3.51 -5.64
CA ALA A 54 -0.42 -3.92 -4.78
C ALA A 54 -0.70 -3.58 -3.32
N ILE A 55 -1.27 -2.43 -3.05
CA ILE A 55 -1.65 -2.02 -1.70
C ILE A 55 -2.67 -2.99 -1.12
N LEU A 56 -3.65 -3.41 -1.93
CA LEU A 56 -4.62 -4.42 -1.51
C LEU A 56 -3.91 -5.75 -1.18
N ASN A 57 -3.07 -6.21 -2.09
CA ASN A 57 -2.41 -7.51 -1.93
C ASN A 57 -1.42 -7.54 -0.78
N MET A 58 -0.72 -6.44 -0.54
CA MET A 58 0.32 -6.38 0.49
C MET A 58 -0.24 -6.03 1.86
N PHE A 59 -1.25 -5.20 1.93
CA PHE A 59 -1.73 -4.64 3.20
C PHE A 59 -3.19 -4.90 3.49
N GLY A 60 -3.93 -5.41 2.53
CA GLY A 60 -5.37 -5.63 2.72
C GLY A 60 -6.19 -4.34 2.72
N ILE A 61 -5.61 -3.23 2.27
CA ILE A 61 -6.30 -1.95 2.19
C ILE A 61 -7.03 -1.88 0.85
N ILE A 62 -8.35 -1.68 0.92
CA ILE A 62 -9.19 -1.59 -0.27
C ILE A 62 -9.37 -0.14 -0.66
N ILE A 63 -8.90 0.19 -1.85
CA ILE A 63 -9.10 1.52 -2.44
C ILE A 63 -10.14 1.35 -3.54
N GLU A 64 -11.26 2.03 -3.41
CA GLU A 64 -12.35 1.97 -4.37
C GLU A 64 -12.53 3.31 -5.05
N CYS A 65 -13.25 3.29 -6.18
CA CYS A 65 -13.55 4.47 -6.96
C CYS A 65 -15.04 4.78 -6.86
N ASP A 66 -15.37 5.99 -6.43
CA ASP A 66 -16.75 6.45 -6.38
C ASP A 66 -17.12 7.01 -7.74
N LEU A 67 -17.75 6.17 -8.56
CA LEU A 67 -18.09 6.52 -9.94
C LEU A 67 -19.19 7.59 -10.04
N GLU A 68 -20.03 7.68 -9.03
CA GLU A 68 -21.15 8.61 -9.03
C GLU A 68 -20.76 10.04 -8.63
N HIS A 69 -19.64 10.17 -7.91
CA HIS A 69 -19.21 11.46 -7.36
C HIS A 69 -17.86 11.91 -7.92
N GLY A 70 -17.69 11.79 -9.25
CA GLY A 70 -16.54 12.34 -9.94
C GLY A 70 -15.34 11.42 -9.98
N TYR A 71 -15.55 10.12 -9.93
CA TYR A 71 -14.46 9.13 -10.01
C TYR A 71 -13.40 9.40 -8.96
N LYS A 72 -13.83 9.60 -7.73
CA LYS A 72 -12.92 9.83 -6.62
C LYS A 72 -12.56 8.53 -5.93
N TYR A 73 -11.30 8.38 -5.62
CA TYR A 73 -10.78 7.20 -4.92
C TYR A 73 -10.84 7.41 -3.42
N PHE A 74 -11.12 6.35 -2.69
CA PHE A 74 -11.21 6.39 -1.23
C PHE A 74 -10.87 5.02 -0.65
N ILE A 75 -10.48 4.99 0.62
CA ILE A 75 -10.25 3.73 1.33
C ILE A 75 -11.58 3.28 1.91
N SER A 76 -12.07 2.10 1.45
CA SER A 76 -13.38 1.61 1.88
C SER A 76 -13.34 0.82 3.18
N ASN A 77 -12.16 0.39 3.62
CA ASN A 77 -12.01 -0.38 4.86
C ASN A 77 -10.96 0.25 5.79
N PRO A 78 -11.11 1.54 6.16
CA PRO A 78 -10.10 2.21 6.98
C PRO A 78 -9.88 1.56 8.35
N GLU A 79 -10.84 0.80 8.82
CA GLU A 79 -10.77 0.12 10.11
C GLU A 79 -9.67 -0.95 10.19
N VAL A 80 -9.16 -1.41 9.05
CA VAL A 80 -8.07 -2.39 9.05
C VAL A 80 -6.74 -1.75 9.48
N ILE A 81 -6.64 -0.43 9.37
CA ILE A 81 -5.44 0.29 9.77
C ILE A 81 -5.55 0.56 11.27
N ASN A 82 -4.86 -0.26 12.04
CA ASN A 82 -5.00 -0.28 13.49
C ASN A 82 -3.71 0.16 14.18
N ASP A 83 -3.26 1.37 13.85
CA ASP A 83 -2.06 1.94 14.44
C ASP A 83 -2.15 3.46 14.40
N ASP A 84 -1.34 4.11 15.25
CA ASP A 84 -1.33 5.57 15.34
C ASP A 84 -0.78 6.22 14.06
N THR A 85 0.16 5.54 13.41
CA THR A 85 0.74 6.04 12.17
C THR A 85 0.56 5.04 11.05
N ILE A 86 0.27 5.56 9.86
CA ILE A 86 0.14 4.74 8.65
C ILE A 86 1.45 4.04 8.35
N GLU A 87 2.55 4.80 8.41
CA GLU A 87 3.86 4.25 8.09
C GLU A 87 4.22 3.08 9.01
N GLY A 88 4.02 3.26 10.31
CA GLY A 88 4.30 2.21 11.28
C GLY A 88 3.46 0.98 11.04
N TRP A 89 2.16 1.18 10.77
CA TRP A 89 1.26 0.06 10.52
C TRP A 89 1.64 -0.69 9.24
N MET A 90 1.95 0.03 8.17
CA MET A 90 2.31 -0.60 6.90
C MET A 90 3.65 -1.33 7.00
N LEU A 91 4.63 -0.75 7.69
CA LEU A 91 5.90 -1.42 7.94
C LEU A 91 5.71 -2.69 8.76
N SER A 92 4.91 -2.62 9.80
CA SER A 92 4.61 -3.77 10.65
C SER A 92 3.92 -4.86 9.85
N THR A 93 2.92 -4.50 9.06
CA THR A 93 2.16 -5.46 8.25
C THR A 93 3.06 -6.12 7.21
N LEU A 94 3.91 -5.33 6.55
CA LEU A 94 4.85 -5.87 5.57
C LEU A 94 5.83 -6.82 6.22
N THR A 95 6.33 -6.49 7.40
CA THR A 95 7.25 -7.35 8.14
C THR A 95 6.58 -8.67 8.53
N VAL A 96 5.35 -8.62 9.02
CA VAL A 96 4.60 -9.84 9.36
C VAL A 96 4.40 -10.70 8.12
N ASN A 97 3.99 -10.09 7.01
CA ASN A 97 3.78 -10.83 5.76
C ASN A 97 5.09 -11.47 5.25
N ALA A 98 6.19 -10.75 5.36
CA ALA A 98 7.50 -11.29 4.98
C ALA A 98 7.88 -12.48 5.87
N ILE A 99 7.67 -12.36 7.17
CA ILE A 99 7.94 -13.43 8.12
C ILE A 99 7.06 -14.65 7.80
N LEU A 100 5.79 -14.44 7.54
CA LEU A 100 4.88 -15.54 7.20
C LEU A 100 5.29 -16.22 5.90
N SER A 101 5.69 -15.46 4.89
CA SER A 101 6.18 -16.01 3.63
C SER A 101 7.46 -16.82 3.85
N ASP A 102 8.40 -16.25 4.59
CA ASP A 102 9.66 -16.93 4.92
C ASP A 102 9.40 -18.17 5.76
N SER A 103 8.48 -18.07 6.72
CA SER A 103 8.12 -19.20 7.54
C SER A 103 7.48 -20.32 6.72
N ALA A 104 6.63 -19.99 5.77
CA ALA A 104 6.02 -20.98 4.90
C ALA A 104 7.07 -21.65 4.05
N SER A 105 7.98 -20.88 3.46
CA SER A 105 9.07 -21.39 2.67
C SER A 105 10.01 -22.25 3.52
N LEU A 106 10.36 -21.75 4.68
CA LEU A 106 11.22 -22.46 5.62
C LEU A 106 10.55 -23.73 6.13
N ARG A 107 9.26 -23.67 6.41
CA ARG A 107 8.49 -24.82 6.87
C ARG A 107 8.52 -25.92 5.80
N ASN A 108 8.35 -25.58 4.56
CA ASN A 108 8.40 -26.55 3.47
C ASN A 108 9.78 -27.20 3.40
N ARG A 109 10.85 -26.43 3.55
CA ARG A 109 12.19 -26.96 3.58
C ARG A 109 12.42 -27.84 4.78
N ILE A 110 11.95 -27.41 5.95
CA ILE A 110 12.09 -28.17 7.18
C ILE A 110 11.34 -29.49 7.08
N LEU A 111 10.14 -29.49 6.53
CA LEU A 111 9.38 -30.71 6.31
C LEU A 111 10.09 -31.67 5.37
N LEU A 112 10.69 -31.12 4.30
CA LEU A 112 11.45 -31.93 3.35
C LEU A 112 12.73 -32.49 3.97
N GLU A 113 13.30 -31.79 4.94
CA GLU A 113 14.50 -32.21 5.63
C GLU A 113 14.23 -32.98 6.92
N ASN A 114 12.96 -33.23 7.22
CA ASN A 114 12.53 -33.87 8.46
C ASN A 114 12.96 -33.15 9.72
N VAL A 115 13.03 -31.83 9.66
CA VAL A 115 13.33 -31.03 10.83
C VAL A 115 12.01 -30.57 11.42
N PRO A 116 11.68 -31.02 12.63
CA PRO A 116 10.44 -30.58 13.27
C PRO A 116 10.52 -29.11 13.61
N THR A 117 9.42 -28.44 13.50
CA THR A 117 9.30 -27.04 13.87
C THR A 117 8.63 -26.88 15.22
#